data_3a40225b27dd043651470a2c379e0fc5
#
_entry.id   3a40225b27dd043651470a2c379e0fc5
#
_cell.length_a   1.000
_cell.length_b   1.000
_cell.length_c   1.000
_cell.angle_alpha   90.00
_cell.angle_beta   90.00
_cell.angle_gamma   90.00
#
_symmetry.space_group_name_H-M   'P 1'
#
loop_
_entity.id
_entity.type
_entity.pdbx_description
1 polymer ?
#
loop_
_entity_poly.entity_id
_entity_poly.type
_entity_poly.pdbx_seq_one_letter_code
_entity_poly.pdbx_strand_id
1 'polypeptide(L)'
;EIAQCLVGSEMCIRDRNGGGLSSLAAMAGLNINTPSGADAIYPDLYPDIVSSTPFITGLFNIPVKDLKGEIDTTLYRYLDEHQCSPWWSVIISAPFKFLGWTASLFRDEEENGNEGGLNPFHLTKDQSQIAKELSERISVSVDKKTGLTTLSVTVQDARIAACLTDSVMYRLQDYVTDYRTNKARQFFEFQKGLFERKKKEYEIAQENYAKFADANKNIILQSYRAEQVRLENEMNLAYQVYTSVAQQLQMAEAKVQEITPVYTVVEPATIPIRASKPSNCLLYTSPSPRDTER
;
A
#
# COMPACT_ATOMS: atom_id res chain seq x y z
N GLU A 1 -27.66 -26.45 16.49
CA GLU A 1 -26.99 -25.16 16.85
C GLU A 1 -25.58 -25.19 16.31
N ILE A 2 -25.44 -24.90 15.03
CA ILE A 2 -24.12 -24.65 14.45
C ILE A 2 -24.01 -23.12 14.38
N ALA A 3 -23.62 -22.51 15.50
CA ALA A 3 -23.08 -21.19 15.49
C ALA A 3 -21.83 -21.23 14.57
N GLN A 4 -21.77 -20.40 13.56
CA GLN A 4 -20.58 -20.27 12.72
C GLN A 4 -19.45 -19.80 13.63
N CYS A 5 -18.58 -20.73 14.04
CA CYS A 5 -17.37 -20.37 14.75
C CYS A 5 -16.43 -19.67 13.78
N LEU A 6 -16.27 -18.36 13.91
CA LEU A 6 -15.26 -17.59 13.22
C LEU A 6 -13.98 -17.61 14.05
N VAL A 7 -12.90 -17.94 13.43
CA VAL A 7 -11.58 -18.01 14.04
C VAL A 7 -10.76 -16.85 13.51
N GLY A 8 -10.17 -16.06 14.41
CA GLY A 8 -9.35 -14.89 14.06
C GLY A 8 -7.89 -15.18 14.31
N SER A 9 -7.04 -14.91 13.33
CA SER A 9 -5.59 -14.81 13.50
C SER A 9 -5.19 -13.34 13.55
N GLU A 10 -4.27 -13.02 14.45
CA GLU A 10 -3.74 -11.67 14.64
C GLU A 10 -2.24 -11.66 14.38
N MET A 11 -1.77 -10.55 13.85
CA MET A 11 -0.36 -10.31 13.58
C MET A 11 -0.03 -8.86 13.92
N CYS A 12 1.09 -8.64 14.57
CA CYS A 12 1.55 -7.30 14.96
C CYS A 12 2.84 -6.93 14.23
N ILE A 13 2.86 -5.76 13.63
CA ILE A 13 4.02 -5.20 12.94
C ILE A 13 4.36 -3.82 13.48
N ARG A 14 5.64 -3.50 13.45
CA ARG A 14 6.13 -2.16 13.77
C ARG A 14 6.78 -1.54 12.54
N ASP A 15 6.25 -0.41 12.10
CA ASP A 15 6.87 0.38 11.04
C ASP A 15 8.08 1.13 11.64
N ARG A 16 9.24 0.87 11.10
CA ARG A 16 10.45 1.58 11.47
C ARG A 16 10.52 2.84 10.62
N ASN A 17 9.97 3.92 11.15
CA ASN A 17 10.05 5.23 10.49
C ASN A 17 11.53 5.60 10.33
N GLY A 18 11.98 5.69 9.06
CA GLY A 18 13.37 5.91 8.67
C GLY A 18 13.90 7.29 9.11
N GLY A 19 14.17 7.44 10.41
CA GLY A 19 14.81 8.64 10.97
C GLY A 19 16.32 8.74 10.74
N GLY A 20 16.92 7.81 9.99
CA GLY A 20 18.39 7.71 9.88
C GLY A 20 19.04 8.84 9.08
N LEU A 21 18.46 9.24 7.95
CA LEU A 21 19.08 10.27 7.09
C LEU A 21 18.89 11.70 7.60
N SER A 22 17.77 11.99 8.27
CA SER A 22 17.54 13.31 8.86
C SER A 22 18.51 13.60 10.00
N SER A 23 18.91 12.59 10.78
CA SER A 23 19.90 12.72 11.84
C SER A 23 21.32 12.89 11.28
N LEU A 24 21.67 12.20 10.19
CA LEU A 24 22.98 12.36 9.53
C LEU A 24 23.09 13.71 8.80
N ALA A 25 22.03 14.18 8.18
CA ALA A 25 21.98 15.49 7.53
C ALA A 25 22.08 16.64 8.57
N ALA A 26 21.45 16.49 9.73
CA ALA A 26 21.58 17.43 10.83
C ALA A 26 23.01 17.45 11.41
N MET A 27 23.69 16.32 11.50
CA MET A 27 25.11 16.24 11.89
C MET A 27 26.05 16.89 10.85
N ALA A 28 25.68 16.86 9.56
CA ALA A 28 26.42 17.52 8.49
C ALA A 28 26.14 19.03 8.38
N GLY A 29 25.37 19.61 9.32
CA GLY A 29 25.02 21.03 9.30
C GLY A 29 24.05 21.44 8.20
N LEU A 30 23.52 20.50 7.45
CA LEU A 30 22.48 20.71 6.44
C LEU A 30 21.13 20.69 7.15
N ASN A 31 20.61 21.87 7.45
CA ASN A 31 19.25 22.02 7.95
C ASN A 31 18.25 21.74 6.83
N ILE A 32 18.16 20.45 6.45
CA ILE A 32 17.17 19.98 5.49
C ILE A 32 15.85 19.88 6.26
N ASN A 33 15.18 21.01 6.33
CA ASN A 33 13.79 21.08 6.75
C ASN A 33 12.90 20.53 5.63
N THR A 34 13.23 19.35 5.11
CA THR A 34 12.31 18.55 4.34
C THR A 34 11.30 18.02 5.34
N PRO A 35 10.02 18.35 5.21
CA PRO A 35 9.00 17.66 5.99
C PRO A 35 9.15 16.17 5.65
N SER A 36 9.77 15.43 6.56
CA SER A 36 10.08 14.00 6.45
C SER A 36 8.82 13.13 6.40
N GLY A 37 7.67 13.75 6.13
CA GLY A 37 6.36 13.14 6.11
C GLY A 37 5.56 13.27 4.82
N ALA A 38 5.94 14.14 3.87
CA ALA A 38 5.08 14.40 2.71
C ALA A 38 5.03 13.23 1.69
N ASP A 39 6.01 12.32 1.73
CA ASP A 39 6.14 11.23 0.78
C ASP A 39 5.97 9.81 1.38
N ALA A 40 5.74 9.70 2.69
CA ALA A 40 5.50 8.42 3.33
C ALA A 40 4.00 8.10 3.35
N ILE A 41 3.63 6.88 2.96
CA ILE A 41 2.33 6.36 3.36
C ILE A 41 2.40 6.25 4.89
N TYR A 42 1.59 7.05 5.58
CA TYR A 42 1.46 6.95 7.02
C TYR A 42 0.77 5.63 7.38
N PRO A 43 1.15 4.98 8.47
CA PRO A 43 0.45 3.79 8.96
C PRO A 43 -1.07 4.00 9.10
N ASP A 44 -1.52 5.21 9.37
CA ASP A 44 -2.94 5.58 9.45
C ASP A 44 -3.73 5.27 8.15
N LEU A 45 -3.05 5.15 6.99
CA LEU A 45 -3.67 4.81 5.70
C LEU A 45 -3.73 3.29 5.44
N TYR A 46 -3.09 2.46 6.26
CA TYR A 46 -3.10 1.01 6.05
C TYR A 46 -4.50 0.39 6.06
N PRO A 47 -5.42 0.80 6.97
CA PRO A 47 -6.80 0.32 6.91
C PRO A 47 -7.49 0.62 5.58
N ASP A 48 -7.30 1.84 5.04
CA ASP A 48 -7.90 2.25 3.77
C ASP A 48 -7.31 1.50 2.58
N ILE A 49 -5.99 1.25 2.59
CA ILE A 49 -5.31 0.47 1.56
C ILE A 49 -5.85 -0.97 1.54
N VAL A 50 -5.92 -1.60 2.71
CA VAL A 50 -6.35 -3.00 2.84
C VAL A 50 -7.82 -3.17 2.47
N SER A 51 -8.67 -2.19 2.76
CA SER A 51 -10.09 -2.20 2.38
C SER A 51 -10.34 -1.85 0.91
N SER A 52 -9.33 -1.39 0.18
CA SER A 52 -9.49 -1.00 -1.22
C SER A 52 -9.79 -2.19 -2.13
N THR A 53 -10.68 -1.99 -3.12
CA THR A 53 -11.05 -3.03 -4.09
C THR A 53 -9.85 -3.66 -4.81
N PRO A 54 -8.85 -2.90 -5.31
CA PRO A 54 -7.69 -3.50 -5.97
C PRO A 54 -6.86 -4.37 -5.06
N PHE A 55 -6.76 -4.02 -3.77
CA PHE A 55 -6.04 -4.81 -2.80
C PHE A 55 -6.76 -6.14 -2.54
N ILE A 56 -8.07 -6.08 -2.24
CA ILE A 56 -8.91 -7.24 -1.95
C ILE A 56 -8.97 -8.21 -3.14
N THR A 57 -9.19 -7.71 -4.36
CA THR A 57 -9.22 -8.57 -5.57
C THR A 57 -7.88 -9.24 -5.83
N GLY A 58 -6.80 -8.59 -5.47
CA GLY A 58 -5.49 -9.19 -5.57
C GLY A 58 -5.27 -10.36 -4.60
N LEU A 59 -6.05 -10.49 -3.52
CA LEU A 59 -6.00 -11.63 -2.61
C LEU A 59 -6.74 -12.87 -3.15
N PHE A 60 -7.61 -12.74 -4.13
CA PHE A 60 -8.43 -13.83 -4.66
C PHE A 60 -7.62 -15.01 -5.19
N ASN A 61 -6.46 -14.75 -5.75
CA ASN A 61 -5.59 -15.77 -6.34
C ASN A 61 -4.67 -16.47 -5.34
N ILE A 62 -4.75 -16.15 -4.05
CA ILE A 62 -3.91 -16.77 -3.04
C ILE A 62 -4.33 -18.23 -2.87
N PRO A 63 -3.39 -19.19 -2.98
CA PRO A 63 -3.68 -20.59 -2.71
C PRO A 63 -3.88 -20.79 -1.20
N VAL A 64 -4.99 -21.41 -0.84
CA VAL A 64 -5.35 -21.72 0.56
C VAL A 64 -5.50 -23.23 0.74
N LYS A 65 -5.01 -23.71 1.89
CA LYS A 65 -5.07 -25.14 2.26
C LYS A 65 -5.72 -25.28 3.64
N ASP A 66 -6.71 -26.15 3.71
CA ASP A 66 -7.40 -26.50 4.97
C ASP A 66 -6.48 -27.30 5.92
N LEU A 67 -6.82 -27.30 7.21
CA LEU A 67 -6.17 -28.11 8.26
C LEU A 67 -6.20 -29.60 7.94
N LYS A 68 -7.24 -30.09 7.31
CA LYS A 68 -7.43 -31.50 6.93
C LYS A 68 -6.68 -31.87 5.64
N GLY A 69 -6.23 -30.88 4.85
CA GLY A 69 -5.59 -31.09 3.57
C GLY A 69 -6.53 -31.53 2.44
N GLU A 70 -7.86 -31.46 2.67
CA GLU A 70 -8.89 -31.82 1.69
C GLU A 70 -9.13 -30.71 0.66
N ILE A 71 -8.86 -29.45 1.03
CA ILE A 71 -9.10 -28.27 0.21
C ILE A 71 -7.74 -27.67 -0.18
N ASP A 72 -7.45 -27.68 -1.48
CA ASP A 72 -6.31 -26.99 -2.09
C ASP A 72 -6.85 -26.14 -3.26
N THR A 73 -7.30 -24.93 -2.94
CA THR A 73 -7.99 -24.05 -3.89
C THR A 73 -7.54 -22.61 -3.73
N THR A 74 -7.99 -21.72 -4.61
CA THR A 74 -7.79 -20.28 -4.44
C THR A 74 -8.73 -19.72 -3.38
N LEU A 75 -8.32 -18.62 -2.74
CA LEU A 75 -9.14 -17.95 -1.70
C LEU A 75 -10.54 -17.60 -2.22
N TYR A 76 -10.65 -17.12 -3.47
CA TYR A 76 -11.94 -16.83 -4.09
C TYR A 76 -12.87 -18.04 -4.08
N ARG A 77 -12.38 -19.19 -4.56
CA ARG A 77 -13.16 -20.43 -4.65
C ARG A 77 -13.50 -21.00 -3.28
N TYR A 78 -12.60 -20.84 -2.30
CA TYR A 78 -12.89 -21.19 -0.91
C TYR A 78 -14.05 -20.35 -0.34
N LEU A 79 -14.07 -19.05 -0.62
CA LEU A 79 -15.11 -18.16 -0.13
C LEU A 79 -16.46 -18.41 -0.83
N ASP A 80 -16.45 -18.80 -2.09
CA ASP A 80 -17.64 -19.05 -2.91
C ASP A 80 -18.29 -20.44 -2.61
N GLU A 81 -17.47 -21.49 -2.62
CA GLU A 81 -17.97 -22.88 -2.59
C GLU A 81 -17.93 -23.53 -1.19
N HIS A 82 -16.98 -23.15 -0.34
CA HIS A 82 -16.69 -23.90 0.89
C HIS A 82 -17.10 -23.21 2.19
N GLN A 83 -17.75 -22.05 2.10
CA GLN A 83 -18.30 -21.42 3.29
C GLN A 83 -19.62 -22.07 3.72
N CYS A 84 -19.63 -22.58 4.93
CA CYS A 84 -20.86 -23.05 5.55
C CYS A 84 -21.77 -21.85 5.87
N SER A 85 -22.80 -21.62 5.07
CA SER A 85 -23.89 -20.73 5.45
C SER A 85 -24.75 -21.39 6.54
N PRO A 86 -25.28 -20.65 7.51
CA PRO A 86 -26.16 -21.21 8.53
C PRO A 86 -27.40 -21.83 7.87
N TRP A 87 -27.78 -23.01 8.29
CA TRP A 87 -28.91 -23.78 7.73
C TRP A 87 -30.23 -22.99 7.69
N TRP A 88 -30.42 -22.08 8.63
CA TRP A 88 -31.59 -21.21 8.68
C TRP A 88 -31.60 -20.13 7.59
N SER A 89 -30.44 -19.73 7.04
CA SER A 89 -30.36 -18.80 5.91
C SER A 89 -30.95 -19.43 4.64
N VAL A 90 -30.82 -20.74 4.50
CA VAL A 90 -31.45 -21.49 3.40
C VAL A 90 -32.97 -21.43 3.50
N ILE A 91 -33.52 -21.55 4.71
CA ILE A 91 -34.97 -21.51 4.96
C ILE A 91 -35.53 -20.11 4.70
N ILE A 92 -34.81 -19.05 5.11
CA ILE A 92 -35.25 -17.67 4.89
C ILE A 92 -35.05 -17.25 3.41
N SER A 93 -34.04 -17.75 2.75
CA SER A 93 -33.78 -17.42 1.34
C SER A 93 -34.59 -18.27 0.35
N ALA A 94 -35.11 -19.42 0.77
CA ALA A 94 -35.90 -20.30 -0.08
C ALA A 94 -37.10 -19.61 -0.74
N PRO A 95 -37.95 -18.83 -0.05
CA PRO A 95 -39.08 -18.16 -0.69
C PRO A 95 -38.63 -17.08 -1.70
N PHE A 96 -37.51 -16.41 -1.43
CA PHE A 96 -36.95 -15.39 -2.33
C PHE A 96 -36.25 -16.02 -3.56
N LYS A 97 -35.62 -17.19 -3.41
CA LYS A 97 -35.07 -17.96 -4.51
C LYS A 97 -36.17 -18.52 -5.43
N PHE A 98 -37.30 -18.91 -4.88
CA PHE A 98 -38.45 -19.33 -5.67
C PHE A 98 -39.05 -18.19 -6.49
N LEU A 99 -39.18 -17.00 -5.91
CA LEU A 99 -39.59 -15.77 -6.65
C LEU A 99 -38.55 -15.37 -7.70
N GLY A 100 -37.25 -15.51 -7.40
CA GLY A 100 -36.17 -15.27 -8.34
C GLY A 100 -36.18 -16.26 -9.53
N TRP A 101 -36.48 -17.54 -9.28
CA TRP A 101 -36.57 -18.56 -10.31
C TRP A 101 -37.75 -18.31 -11.28
N THR A 102 -38.88 -17.84 -10.80
CA THR A 102 -39.99 -17.45 -11.68
C THR A 102 -39.68 -16.16 -12.46
N ALA A 103 -38.91 -15.26 -11.92
CA ALA A 103 -38.46 -14.06 -12.62
C ALA A 103 -37.34 -14.32 -13.65
N SER A 104 -36.48 -15.33 -13.40
CA SER A 104 -35.44 -15.73 -14.35
C SER A 104 -35.99 -16.38 -15.63
N LEU A 105 -37.21 -16.97 -15.59
CA LEU A 105 -37.91 -17.49 -16.78
C LEU A 105 -38.38 -16.39 -17.75
N PHE A 106 -38.38 -15.11 -17.31
CA PHE A 106 -38.76 -13.95 -18.13
C PHE A 106 -37.61 -12.97 -18.35
N ARG A 107 -36.40 -13.31 -17.95
CA ARG A 107 -35.24 -12.48 -18.13
C ARG A 107 -34.28 -13.23 -19.04
N ASP A 108 -34.01 -12.67 -20.20
CA ASP A 108 -32.92 -13.13 -21.06
C ASP A 108 -31.63 -13.15 -20.22
N GLU A 109 -30.99 -14.31 -20.17
CA GLU A 109 -29.69 -14.51 -19.59
C GLU A 109 -28.72 -13.61 -20.37
N GLU A 110 -28.36 -12.46 -19.81
CA GLU A 110 -27.11 -11.85 -20.20
C GLU A 110 -26.01 -12.82 -19.75
N GLU A 111 -25.57 -13.62 -20.71
CA GLU A 111 -24.39 -14.46 -20.62
C GLU A 111 -23.22 -13.59 -20.17
N ASN A 112 -22.96 -13.58 -18.90
CA ASN A 112 -21.66 -13.16 -18.37
C ASN A 112 -20.66 -14.31 -18.56
N GLY A 113 -20.50 -14.73 -19.82
CA GLY A 113 -19.32 -15.46 -20.26
C GLY A 113 -18.14 -14.52 -20.29
N ASN A 114 -17.45 -14.39 -19.20
CA ASN A 114 -16.08 -13.92 -19.24
C ASN A 114 -15.23 -14.80 -18.32
N GLU A 115 -14.78 -15.92 -18.86
CA GLU A 115 -13.54 -16.60 -18.47
C GLU A 115 -12.35 -15.71 -18.82
N GLY A 116 -12.36 -14.49 -18.40
CA GLY A 116 -11.30 -13.51 -18.58
C GLY A 116 -10.93 -12.93 -17.23
N GLY A 117 -9.66 -13.10 -16.86
CA GLY A 117 -9.00 -12.74 -15.62
C GLY A 117 -9.65 -11.63 -14.78
N LEU A 118 -9.52 -11.74 -13.47
CA LEU A 118 -9.96 -10.76 -12.48
C LEU A 118 -9.59 -9.34 -12.93
N ASN A 119 -10.58 -8.62 -13.45
CA ASN A 119 -10.39 -7.23 -13.86
C ASN A 119 -10.96 -6.33 -12.75
N PRO A 120 -10.12 -5.60 -11.99
CA PRO A 120 -10.57 -4.74 -10.88
C PRO A 120 -11.59 -3.67 -11.31
N PHE A 121 -11.67 -3.34 -12.61
CA PHE A 121 -12.61 -2.35 -13.14
C PHE A 121 -14.00 -2.94 -13.46
N HIS A 122 -14.10 -4.25 -13.65
CA HIS A 122 -15.34 -4.94 -13.99
C HIS A 122 -15.50 -6.21 -13.18
N LEU A 123 -15.91 -6.03 -11.92
CA LEU A 123 -16.27 -7.12 -11.03
C LEU A 123 -17.70 -7.59 -11.35
N THR A 124 -17.89 -8.89 -11.39
CA THR A 124 -19.25 -9.46 -11.41
C THR A 124 -19.93 -9.19 -10.06
N LYS A 125 -21.25 -9.33 -10.01
CA LYS A 125 -22.01 -9.13 -8.76
C LYS A 125 -21.49 -10.04 -7.66
N ASP A 126 -21.21 -11.30 -7.97
CA ASP A 126 -20.71 -12.29 -7.01
C ASP A 126 -19.30 -11.95 -6.55
N GLN A 127 -18.41 -11.55 -7.47
CA GLN A 127 -17.07 -11.07 -7.13
C GLN A 127 -17.09 -9.83 -6.22
N SER A 128 -18.00 -8.90 -6.50
CA SER A 128 -18.17 -7.69 -5.68
C SER A 128 -18.68 -8.00 -4.28
N GLN A 129 -19.60 -8.97 -4.16
CA GLN A 129 -20.10 -9.41 -2.86
C GLN A 129 -19.02 -10.12 -2.05
N ILE A 130 -18.28 -11.05 -2.67
CA ILE A 130 -17.16 -11.74 -2.02
C ILE A 130 -16.07 -10.75 -1.61
N ALA A 131 -15.76 -9.75 -2.45
CA ALA A 131 -14.80 -8.70 -2.10
C ALA A 131 -15.24 -7.91 -0.86
N LYS A 132 -16.52 -7.56 -0.77
CA LYS A 132 -17.08 -6.87 0.38
C LYS A 132 -17.02 -7.73 1.64
N GLU A 133 -17.45 -8.98 1.56
CA GLU A 133 -17.37 -9.91 2.68
C GLU A 133 -15.93 -10.12 3.17
N LEU A 134 -14.97 -10.20 2.26
CA LEU A 134 -13.56 -10.34 2.60
C LEU A 134 -13.03 -9.08 3.28
N SER A 135 -13.41 -7.89 2.79
CA SER A 135 -13.00 -6.62 3.40
C SER A 135 -13.54 -6.44 4.82
N GLU A 136 -14.74 -6.95 5.12
CA GLU A 136 -15.32 -6.92 6.46
C GLU A 136 -14.65 -7.91 7.44
N ARG A 137 -13.97 -8.93 6.91
CA ARG A 137 -13.26 -9.96 7.70
C ARG A 137 -11.81 -9.61 7.99
N ILE A 138 -11.25 -8.66 7.25
CA ILE A 138 -9.89 -8.17 7.44
C ILE A 138 -9.98 -6.84 8.19
N SER A 139 -9.33 -6.74 9.33
CA SER A 139 -9.30 -5.53 10.14
C SER A 139 -7.86 -5.13 10.40
N VAL A 140 -7.55 -3.87 10.15
CA VAL A 140 -6.24 -3.26 10.43
C VAL A 140 -6.45 -2.13 11.42
N SER A 141 -5.74 -2.14 12.51
CA SER A 141 -5.75 -1.07 13.50
C SER A 141 -4.33 -0.57 13.78
N VAL A 142 -4.20 0.73 13.92
CA VAL A 142 -2.90 1.37 14.18
C VAL A 142 -2.95 2.09 15.51
N ASP A 143 -2.08 1.70 16.42
CA ASP A 143 -1.90 2.44 17.68
C ASP A 143 -0.92 3.60 17.48
N LYS A 144 -1.45 4.82 17.49
CA LYS A 144 -0.67 6.06 17.31
C LYS A 144 0.38 6.30 18.38
N LYS A 145 0.23 5.69 19.57
CA LYS A 145 1.17 5.87 20.69
C LYS A 145 2.39 4.98 20.55
N THR A 146 2.18 3.74 20.16
CA THR A 146 3.25 2.74 20.06
C THR A 146 3.81 2.61 18.66
N GLY A 147 3.09 3.10 17.64
CA GLY A 147 3.38 2.87 16.23
C GLY A 147 3.20 1.41 15.81
N LEU A 148 2.44 0.64 16.62
CA LEU A 148 2.16 -0.76 16.36
C LEU A 148 0.94 -0.86 15.44
N THR A 149 1.06 -1.62 14.36
CA THR A 149 -0.05 -1.95 13.48
C THR A 149 -0.46 -3.39 13.75
N THR A 150 -1.71 -3.59 14.13
CA THR A 150 -2.31 -4.90 14.35
C THR A 150 -3.20 -5.25 13.16
N LEU A 151 -2.88 -6.35 12.50
CA LEU A 151 -3.67 -6.94 11.44
C LEU A 151 -4.42 -8.16 12.00
N SER A 152 -5.72 -8.18 11.82
CA SER A 152 -6.60 -9.26 12.29
C SER A 152 -7.46 -9.76 11.13
N VAL A 153 -7.49 -11.07 10.93
CA VAL A 153 -8.28 -11.73 9.89
C VAL A 153 -9.15 -12.79 10.51
N THR A 154 -10.45 -12.79 10.20
CA THR A 154 -11.43 -13.71 10.75
C THR A 154 -12.05 -14.56 9.64
N VAL A 155 -11.84 -15.87 9.68
CA VAL A 155 -12.44 -16.86 8.76
C VAL A 155 -12.93 -18.09 9.55
N GLN A 156 -13.54 -19.07 8.86
CA GLN A 156 -14.08 -20.27 9.51
C GLN A 156 -12.99 -21.29 9.86
N ASP A 157 -11.92 -21.36 9.09
CA ASP A 157 -10.81 -22.29 9.30
C ASP A 157 -9.61 -21.60 9.93
N ALA A 158 -9.04 -22.18 10.99
CA ALA A 158 -7.94 -21.60 11.75
C ALA A 158 -6.62 -21.53 10.96
N ARG A 159 -6.37 -22.53 10.10
CA ARG A 159 -5.17 -22.55 9.27
C ARG A 159 -5.25 -21.53 8.15
N ILE A 160 -6.43 -21.44 7.52
CA ILE A 160 -6.69 -20.45 6.50
C ILE A 160 -6.60 -19.03 7.09
N ALA A 161 -7.08 -18.83 8.34
CA ALA A 161 -6.95 -17.54 9.05
C ALA A 161 -5.48 -17.11 9.15
N ALA A 162 -4.62 -18.00 9.64
CA ALA A 162 -3.19 -17.70 9.79
C ALA A 162 -2.50 -17.46 8.44
N CYS A 163 -2.73 -18.33 7.45
CA CYS A 163 -2.17 -18.21 6.11
C CYS A 163 -2.62 -16.92 5.40
N LEU A 164 -3.91 -16.57 5.55
CA LEU A 164 -4.45 -15.35 4.96
C LEU A 164 -3.89 -14.10 5.66
N THR A 165 -3.74 -14.12 6.99
CA THR A 165 -3.12 -13.01 7.74
C THR A 165 -1.70 -12.74 7.26
N ASP A 166 -0.89 -13.80 7.10
CA ASP A 166 0.47 -13.70 6.59
C ASP A 166 0.50 -13.18 5.15
N SER A 167 -0.38 -13.69 4.29
CA SER A 167 -0.50 -13.26 2.89
C SER A 167 -0.94 -11.80 2.74
N VAL A 168 -1.90 -11.36 3.55
CA VAL A 168 -2.36 -9.94 3.59
C VAL A 168 -1.22 -9.04 4.03
N MET A 169 -0.47 -9.46 5.06
CA MET A 169 0.68 -8.73 5.55
C MET A 169 1.77 -8.60 4.48
N TYR A 170 2.15 -9.71 3.84
CA TYR A 170 3.15 -9.72 2.78
C TYR A 170 2.74 -8.79 1.62
N ARG A 171 1.48 -8.87 1.20
CA ARG A 171 0.97 -8.03 0.13
C ARG A 171 0.89 -6.54 0.51
N LEU A 172 0.54 -6.23 1.75
CA LEU A 172 0.57 -4.86 2.25
C LEU A 172 2.00 -4.31 2.26
N GLN A 173 2.96 -5.11 2.71
CA GLN A 173 4.37 -4.76 2.70
C GLN A 173 4.87 -4.49 1.27
N ASP A 174 4.54 -5.37 0.34
CA ASP A 174 4.90 -5.26 -1.07
C ASP A 174 4.30 -3.98 -1.68
N TYR A 175 3.00 -3.75 -1.48
CA TYR A 175 2.30 -2.56 -1.97
C TYR A 175 2.92 -1.26 -1.45
N VAL A 176 3.20 -1.18 -0.15
CA VAL A 176 3.79 0.02 0.46
C VAL A 176 5.23 0.22 -0.01
N THR A 177 6.00 -0.86 -0.15
CA THR A 177 7.37 -0.81 -0.66
C THR A 177 7.40 -0.34 -2.10
N ASP A 178 6.57 -0.90 -2.96
CA ASP A 178 6.45 -0.50 -4.36
C ASP A 178 6.04 0.97 -4.51
N TYR A 179 5.05 1.40 -3.75
CA TYR A 179 4.63 2.79 -3.76
C TYR A 179 5.76 3.74 -3.39
N ARG A 180 6.45 3.46 -2.27
CA ARG A 180 7.58 4.28 -1.79
C ARG A 180 8.73 4.27 -2.81
N THR A 181 9.07 3.10 -3.35
CA THR A 181 10.15 2.95 -4.33
C THR A 181 9.84 3.68 -5.63
N ASN A 182 8.62 3.56 -6.15
CA ASN A 182 8.20 4.25 -7.36
C ASN A 182 8.23 5.77 -7.18
N LYS A 183 7.78 6.27 -6.04
CA LYS A 183 7.82 7.70 -5.71
C LYS A 183 9.26 8.22 -5.66
N ALA A 184 10.15 7.48 -4.99
CA ALA A 184 11.56 7.86 -4.91
C ALA A 184 12.27 7.81 -6.27
N ARG A 185 11.97 6.81 -7.11
CA ARG A 185 12.49 6.73 -8.48
C ARG A 185 12.02 7.89 -9.32
N GLN A 186 10.74 8.27 -9.29
CA GLN A 186 10.22 9.44 -9.99
C GLN A 186 10.93 10.72 -9.56
N PHE A 187 11.17 10.89 -8.27
CA PHE A 187 11.91 12.03 -7.74
C PHE A 187 13.37 12.01 -8.22
N PHE A 188 14.03 10.87 -8.19
CA PHE A 188 15.39 10.72 -8.70
C PHE A 188 15.50 11.06 -10.19
N GLU A 189 14.60 10.54 -11.03
CA GLU A 189 14.59 10.83 -12.46
C GLU A 189 14.32 12.32 -12.74
N PHE A 190 13.45 12.97 -11.96
CA PHE A 190 13.26 14.41 -12.03
C PHE A 190 14.54 15.18 -11.70
N GLN A 191 15.23 14.82 -10.60
CA GLN A 191 16.48 15.47 -10.20
C GLN A 191 17.60 15.23 -11.23
N LYS A 192 17.67 14.05 -11.81
CA LYS A 192 18.61 13.72 -12.88
C LYS A 192 18.38 14.59 -14.11
N GLY A 193 17.14 14.74 -14.54
CA GLY A 193 16.80 15.64 -15.65
C GLY A 193 17.10 17.12 -15.36
N LEU A 194 16.92 17.54 -14.10
CA LEU A 194 17.29 18.90 -13.68
C LEU A 194 18.81 19.11 -13.69
N PHE A 195 19.56 18.13 -13.18
CA PHE A 195 21.02 18.14 -13.18
C PHE A 195 21.60 18.29 -14.59
N GLU A 196 21.13 17.50 -15.56
CA GLU A 196 21.58 17.57 -16.95
C GLU A 196 21.31 18.95 -17.59
N ARG A 197 20.16 19.56 -17.29
CA ARG A 197 19.87 20.92 -17.77
C ARG A 197 20.77 21.94 -17.13
N LYS A 198 21.00 21.91 -15.84
CA LYS A 198 21.83 22.86 -15.12
C LYS A 198 23.32 22.71 -15.46
N LYS A 199 23.75 21.50 -15.73
CA LYS A 199 25.08 21.23 -16.27
C LYS A 199 25.30 21.92 -17.62
N LYS A 200 24.36 21.78 -18.55
CA LYS A 200 24.42 22.45 -19.86
C LYS A 200 24.40 23.97 -19.74
N GLU A 201 23.56 24.52 -18.85
CA GLU A 201 23.53 25.96 -18.61
C GLU A 201 24.89 26.47 -18.10
N TYR A 202 25.53 25.75 -17.19
CA TYR A 202 26.86 26.08 -16.70
C TYR A 202 27.91 25.98 -17.84
N GLU A 203 27.90 24.91 -18.63
CA GLU A 203 28.84 24.73 -19.76
C GLU A 203 28.72 25.88 -20.79
N ILE A 204 27.50 26.32 -21.12
CA ILE A 204 27.24 27.44 -21.99
C ILE A 204 27.76 28.75 -21.38
N ALA A 205 27.49 29.00 -20.11
CA ALA A 205 27.96 30.20 -19.42
C ALA A 205 29.52 30.25 -19.37
N GLN A 206 30.12 29.09 -19.09
CA GLN A 206 31.58 28.94 -19.10
C GLN A 206 32.17 29.19 -20.48
N GLU A 207 31.56 28.65 -21.54
CA GLU A 207 32.01 28.87 -22.92
C GLU A 207 31.89 30.34 -23.34
N ASN A 208 30.78 30.99 -22.96
CA ASN A 208 30.57 32.42 -23.26
C ASN A 208 31.60 33.29 -22.54
N TYR A 209 31.89 33.04 -21.28
CA TYR A 209 32.93 33.73 -20.52
C TYR A 209 34.31 33.52 -21.16
N ALA A 210 34.68 32.27 -21.49
CA ALA A 210 35.96 31.92 -22.09
C ALA A 210 36.13 32.59 -23.46
N LYS A 211 35.15 32.54 -24.35
CA LYS A 211 35.18 33.21 -25.67
C LYS A 211 35.37 34.71 -25.54
N PHE A 212 34.65 35.33 -24.60
CA PHE A 212 34.77 36.77 -24.36
C PHE A 212 36.14 37.14 -23.81
N ALA A 213 36.67 36.40 -22.85
CA ALA A 213 37.98 36.61 -22.24
C ALA A 213 39.11 36.45 -23.28
N ASP A 214 39.02 35.40 -24.12
CA ASP A 214 40.04 35.16 -25.17
C ASP A 214 40.04 36.24 -26.27
N ALA A 215 38.85 36.70 -26.69
CA ALA A 215 38.73 37.74 -27.73
C ALA A 215 39.24 39.12 -27.27
N ASN A 216 39.27 39.38 -25.96
CA ASN A 216 39.49 40.71 -25.40
C ASN A 216 40.72 40.80 -24.47
N LYS A 217 41.73 39.93 -24.63
CA LYS A 217 42.94 39.87 -23.75
C LYS A 217 43.70 41.16 -23.56
N ASN A 218 43.68 42.08 -24.56
CA ASN A 218 44.49 43.31 -24.57
C ASN A 218 43.65 44.58 -24.45
N ILE A 219 42.38 44.51 -24.11
CA ILE A 219 41.47 45.66 -24.08
C ILE A 219 41.37 46.23 -22.66
N ILE A 220 41.68 47.50 -22.48
CA ILE A 220 41.72 48.20 -21.17
C ILE A 220 40.42 49.00 -20.93
N LEU A 221 39.47 48.99 -21.84
CA LEU A 221 38.23 49.78 -21.71
C LEU A 221 37.35 49.28 -20.56
N GLN A 222 36.83 50.20 -19.76
CA GLN A 222 35.98 49.92 -18.59
C GLN A 222 34.69 49.13 -18.95
N SER A 223 34.13 49.40 -20.13
CA SER A 223 32.95 48.69 -20.61
C SER A 223 33.20 47.19 -20.83
N TYR A 224 34.37 46.84 -21.32
CA TYR A 224 34.75 45.42 -21.48
C TYR A 224 35.01 44.73 -20.16
N ARG A 225 35.57 45.43 -19.15
CA ARG A 225 35.71 44.89 -17.80
C ARG A 225 34.36 44.65 -17.14
N ALA A 226 33.42 45.58 -17.31
CA ALA A 226 32.07 45.43 -16.79
C ALA A 226 31.37 44.20 -17.39
N GLU A 227 31.51 43.98 -18.69
CA GLU A 227 30.94 42.83 -19.36
C GLU A 227 31.62 41.51 -18.95
N GLN A 228 32.94 41.52 -18.79
CA GLN A 228 33.67 40.36 -18.28
C GLN A 228 33.19 39.95 -16.89
N VAL A 229 33.04 40.92 -15.98
CA VAL A 229 32.53 40.68 -14.62
C VAL A 229 31.08 40.17 -14.65
N ARG A 230 30.26 40.67 -15.59
CA ARG A 230 28.89 40.20 -15.76
C ARG A 230 28.85 38.70 -16.14
N LEU A 231 29.64 38.32 -17.16
CA LEU A 231 29.72 36.92 -17.62
C LEU A 231 30.36 36.00 -16.58
N GLU A 232 31.35 36.50 -15.84
CA GLU A 232 31.95 35.78 -14.73
C GLU A 232 30.93 35.50 -13.62
N ASN A 233 30.11 36.51 -13.25
CA ASN A 233 29.04 36.36 -12.26
C ASN A 233 27.96 35.39 -12.75
N GLU A 234 27.59 35.43 -14.02
CA GLU A 234 26.65 34.52 -14.65
C GLU A 234 27.16 33.05 -14.58
N MET A 235 28.43 32.84 -14.97
CA MET A 235 29.10 31.55 -14.85
C MET A 235 29.15 31.05 -13.38
N ASN A 236 29.52 31.92 -12.45
CA ASN A 236 29.59 31.57 -11.02
C ASN A 236 28.20 31.22 -10.44
N LEU A 237 27.18 31.96 -10.84
CA LEU A 237 25.80 31.66 -10.45
C LEU A 237 25.35 30.29 -11.00
N ALA A 238 25.62 30.07 -12.31
CA ALA A 238 25.30 28.78 -12.94
C ALA A 238 26.05 27.62 -12.26
N TYR A 239 27.30 27.81 -11.88
CA TYR A 239 28.11 26.84 -11.14
C TYR A 239 27.53 26.54 -9.75
N GLN A 240 27.11 27.57 -9.00
CA GLN A 240 26.50 27.38 -7.69
C GLN A 240 25.19 26.60 -7.80
N VAL A 241 24.35 26.91 -8.78
CA VAL A 241 23.09 26.16 -9.02
C VAL A 241 23.39 24.72 -9.43
N TYR A 242 24.34 24.51 -10.35
CA TYR A 242 24.76 23.17 -10.76
C TYR A 242 25.24 22.32 -9.58
N THR A 243 26.11 22.86 -8.73
CA THR A 243 26.62 22.14 -7.55
C THR A 243 25.53 21.84 -6.53
N SER A 244 24.60 22.76 -6.31
CA SER A 244 23.45 22.54 -5.44
C SER A 244 22.55 21.42 -5.97
N VAL A 245 22.27 21.40 -7.27
CA VAL A 245 21.47 20.35 -7.89
C VAL A 245 22.20 19.01 -7.89
N ALA A 246 23.53 19.00 -8.06
CA ALA A 246 24.36 17.80 -7.93
C ALA A 246 24.24 17.16 -6.55
N GLN A 247 24.26 17.96 -5.48
CA GLN A 247 24.04 17.48 -4.11
C GLN A 247 22.63 16.92 -3.91
N GLN A 248 21.61 17.59 -4.48
CA GLN A 248 20.24 17.09 -4.41
C GLN A 248 20.06 15.76 -5.15
N LEU A 249 20.74 15.58 -6.30
CA LEU A 249 20.74 14.32 -7.04
C LEU A 249 21.36 13.18 -6.21
N GLN A 250 22.49 13.42 -5.56
CA GLN A 250 23.11 12.43 -4.66
C GLN A 250 22.21 12.06 -3.50
N MET A 251 21.52 13.04 -2.90
CA MET A 251 20.54 12.76 -1.84
C MET A 251 19.33 11.96 -2.37
N ALA A 252 18.87 12.26 -3.59
CA ALA A 252 17.77 11.50 -4.19
C ALA A 252 18.19 10.06 -4.51
N GLU A 253 19.43 9.84 -4.98
CA GLU A 253 19.99 8.50 -5.21
C GLU A 253 20.11 7.70 -3.90
N ALA A 254 20.64 8.31 -2.86
CA ALA A 254 20.73 7.70 -1.53
C ALA A 254 19.33 7.33 -0.99
N LYS A 255 18.33 8.19 -1.21
CA LYS A 255 16.94 7.91 -0.79
C LYS A 255 16.34 6.71 -1.53
N VAL A 256 16.61 6.52 -2.81
CA VAL A 256 16.17 5.33 -3.55
C VAL A 256 16.79 4.05 -2.98
N GLN A 257 18.07 4.10 -2.58
CA GLN A 257 18.77 2.96 -1.98
C GLN A 257 18.31 2.67 -0.54
N GLU A 258 17.93 3.69 0.21
CA GLU A 258 17.46 3.54 1.61
C GLU A 258 16.06 2.93 1.72
N ILE A 259 15.23 3.07 0.69
CA ILE A 259 13.86 2.53 0.69
C ILE A 259 13.90 1.00 0.53
N THR A 260 14.58 0.32 1.43
CA THR A 260 14.40 -1.10 1.67
C THR A 260 13.24 -1.30 2.66
N PRO A 261 12.46 -2.37 2.51
CA PRO A 261 11.31 -2.61 3.38
C PRO A 261 11.76 -2.73 4.84
N VAL A 262 11.24 -1.85 5.68
CA VAL A 262 11.64 -1.74 7.09
C VAL A 262 10.47 -2.09 8.00
N TYR A 263 9.83 -3.22 7.73
CA TYR A 263 8.86 -3.76 8.66
C TYR A 263 9.53 -4.80 9.54
N THR A 264 9.37 -4.64 10.84
CA THR A 264 9.76 -5.67 11.80
C THR A 264 8.50 -6.34 12.28
N VAL A 265 8.35 -7.63 11.98
CA VAL A 265 7.28 -8.47 12.52
C VAL A 265 7.57 -8.61 14.02
N VAL A 266 6.66 -8.11 14.84
CA VAL A 266 6.75 -8.21 16.30
C VAL A 266 6.15 -9.53 16.76
N GLU A 267 4.99 -9.87 16.21
CA GLU A 267 4.28 -11.11 16.47
C GLU A 267 3.82 -11.72 15.15
N PRO A 268 4.30 -12.91 14.78
CA PRO A 268 3.88 -13.58 13.54
C PRO A 268 2.47 -14.13 13.66
N ALA A 269 1.81 -14.33 12.51
CA ALA A 269 0.50 -14.97 12.46
C ALA A 269 0.59 -16.38 13.07
N THR A 270 -0.30 -16.67 14.02
CA THR A 270 -0.37 -17.97 14.68
C THR A 270 -1.71 -18.63 14.39
N ILE A 271 -1.73 -19.96 14.36
CA ILE A 271 -2.98 -20.70 14.21
C ILE A 271 -3.74 -20.60 15.54
N PRO A 272 -4.92 -19.96 15.57
CA PRO A 272 -5.67 -19.76 16.79
C PRO A 272 -6.28 -21.07 17.28
N ILE A 273 -6.19 -21.29 18.60
CA ILE A 273 -6.68 -22.51 19.27
C ILE A 273 -8.16 -22.39 19.64
N ARG A 274 -8.67 -21.16 19.74
CA ARG A 274 -10.04 -20.88 20.18
C ARG A 274 -10.78 -20.04 19.14
N ALA A 275 -12.09 -20.29 19.01
CA ALA A 275 -12.97 -19.46 18.20
C ALA A 275 -13.07 -18.04 18.81
N SER A 276 -12.97 -17.01 17.95
CA SER A 276 -13.09 -15.60 18.35
C SER A 276 -14.56 -15.13 18.41
N LYS A 277 -15.44 -15.77 17.66
CA LYS A 277 -16.90 -15.47 17.64
C LYS A 277 -17.71 -16.78 17.51
N PRO A 278 -18.94 -16.85 18.09
CA PRO A 278 -19.55 -15.89 18.99
C PRO A 278 -18.91 -15.90 20.39
N SER A 279 -18.94 -14.76 21.09
CA SER A 279 -18.46 -14.72 22.47
C SER A 279 -19.45 -15.50 23.37
N ASN A 280 -18.93 -16.39 24.19
CA ASN A 280 -19.75 -17.19 25.11
C ASN A 280 -20.64 -16.33 26.05
N CYS A 281 -20.17 -15.10 26.36
CA CYS A 281 -20.91 -14.15 27.17
C CYS A 281 -22.23 -13.73 26.51
N LEU A 282 -22.25 -13.46 25.21
CA LEU A 282 -23.46 -13.09 24.48
C LEU A 282 -24.46 -14.25 24.34
N LEU A 283 -23.96 -15.47 24.26
CA LEU A 283 -24.79 -16.68 24.24
C LEU A 283 -25.57 -16.88 25.54
N TYR A 284 -24.97 -16.54 26.70
CA TYR A 284 -25.62 -16.66 28.00
C TYR A 284 -26.47 -15.45 28.37
N THR A 285 -26.21 -14.27 27.80
CA THR A 285 -26.96 -13.04 28.08
C THR A 285 -28.10 -12.79 27.08
N SER A 286 -28.18 -13.56 25.99
CA SER A 286 -29.30 -13.49 25.05
C SER A 286 -30.57 -13.98 25.74
N PRO A 287 -31.67 -13.19 25.75
CA PRO A 287 -32.93 -13.63 26.36
C PRO A 287 -33.40 -14.93 25.70
N SER A 288 -33.71 -15.91 26.54
CA SER A 288 -34.32 -17.16 26.07
C SER A 288 -35.71 -16.89 25.47
N PRO A 289 -36.12 -17.59 24.40
CA PRO A 289 -37.48 -17.46 23.86
C PRO A 289 -38.59 -17.64 24.90
N ARG A 290 -38.31 -18.25 26.06
CA ARG A 290 -39.21 -18.39 27.17
C ARG A 290 -39.35 -17.15 28.04
N ASP A 291 -38.42 -16.21 27.96
CA ASP A 291 -38.47 -14.97 28.77
C ASP A 291 -39.32 -13.89 28.10
N THR A 292 -39.72 -14.07 26.84
CA THR A 292 -40.56 -13.16 26.08
C THR A 292 -42.05 -13.49 26.16
N GLU A 293 -42.45 -14.57 26.84
CA GLU A 293 -43.84 -14.97 27.02
C GLU A 293 -44.42 -14.66 28.42
N ARG A 294 -43.81 -13.69 29.15
CA ARG A 294 -44.39 -13.20 30.41
C ARG A 294 -44.82 -11.77 30.35
#